data_c051de911a87a1cc388f73100b71d2ed
#
_entry.id   c051de911a87a1cc388f73100b71d2ed
#
_cell.length_a   1.000
_cell.length_b   1.000
_cell.length_c   1.000
_cell.angle_alpha   90.00
_cell.angle_beta   90.00
_cell.angle_gamma   90.00
#
_symmetry.space_group_name_H-M   'P 1'
#
loop_
_entity.id
_entity.type
_entity.pdbx_description
1 polymer ?
#
loop_
_entity_poly.entity_id
_entity_poly.type
_entity_poly.pdbx_seq_one_letter_code
_entity_poly.pdbx_strand_id
1 'polypeptide(L)'
;MSKGMKWSLLFAIVLVTLTVYVLMCCFSSQRQMRNSVVVVQSNVWYSVGTGANKVVYFAQSLHDSTFLAPCTTPKALIETPHFTSGFWANKLALLPTSSGRVVTAIPDVAAYKDTLPSDAITMTQKTLTKLTTQTKQLKREIKETDYYIKVHGVQDEGYNAVATYAQTLRTRLKEAQNVQQRLALLLKEKSLRVLRHTRYTVLVDGKALPTRCLHEDQQWGLCLLQTTDRQTPWLANALSALPWDMSAAGEMRVASVPGLDLTPLSVVKDSAMIWVANAETDGRLRMHTTLGQAGSPVFSSWGRLIGMYNGRGIVPRNIIAQMLWNEK
;
A
#
# COMPACT_ATOMS: atom_id res chain seq x y z
N MET A 1 33.55 50.73 -14.11
CA MET A 1 33.61 49.26 -14.14
C MET A 1 33.80 48.78 -15.57
N SER A 2 34.91 48.11 -15.86
CA SER A 2 35.17 47.55 -17.19
C SER A 2 34.12 46.48 -17.56
N LYS A 3 33.87 46.30 -18.87
CA LYS A 3 32.93 45.26 -19.34
C LYS A 3 33.26 43.86 -18.76
N GLY A 4 34.55 43.52 -18.63
CA GLY A 4 35.01 42.26 -18.05
C GLY A 4 34.61 42.09 -16.57
N MET A 5 34.68 43.16 -15.77
CA MET A 5 34.32 43.13 -14.36
C MET A 5 32.80 42.93 -14.15
N LYS A 6 31.96 43.42 -15.06
CA LYS A 6 30.50 43.19 -15.03
C LYS A 6 30.17 41.73 -15.33
N TRP A 7 30.85 41.10 -16.28
CA TRP A 7 30.64 39.68 -16.61
C TRP A 7 31.15 38.75 -15.52
N SER A 8 32.29 39.05 -14.87
CA SER A 8 32.76 38.22 -13.74
C SER A 8 31.85 38.33 -12.52
N LEU A 9 31.27 39.51 -12.25
CA LEU A 9 30.32 39.70 -11.18
C LEU A 9 29.00 38.93 -11.46
N LEU A 10 28.50 38.99 -12.68
CA LEU A 10 27.28 38.27 -13.09
C LEU A 10 27.48 36.74 -12.98
N PHE A 11 28.65 36.25 -13.42
CA PHE A 11 29.00 34.83 -13.30
C PHE A 11 29.08 34.38 -11.84
N ALA A 12 29.68 35.19 -10.96
CA ALA A 12 29.75 34.89 -9.52
C ALA A 12 28.35 34.83 -8.89
N ILE A 13 27.46 35.78 -9.24
CA ILE A 13 26.08 35.78 -8.76
C ILE A 13 25.35 34.52 -9.23
N VAL A 14 25.47 34.15 -10.50
CA VAL A 14 24.85 32.94 -11.05
C VAL A 14 25.38 31.67 -10.34
N LEU A 15 26.69 31.60 -10.10
CA LEU A 15 27.30 30.48 -9.40
C LEU A 15 26.79 30.36 -7.96
N VAL A 16 26.72 31.47 -7.23
CA VAL A 16 26.21 31.51 -5.85
C VAL A 16 24.75 31.12 -5.81
N THR A 17 23.93 31.66 -6.71
CA THR A 17 22.49 31.31 -6.76
C THR A 17 22.28 29.82 -7.11
N LEU A 18 23.05 29.26 -8.03
CA LEU A 18 23.03 27.85 -8.37
C LEU A 18 23.45 26.97 -7.18
N THR A 19 24.53 27.37 -6.48
CA THR A 19 25.02 26.65 -5.29
C THR A 19 23.95 26.64 -4.18
N VAL A 20 23.36 27.80 -3.88
CA VAL A 20 22.27 27.92 -2.88
C VAL A 20 21.07 27.06 -3.29
N TYR A 21 20.70 27.09 -4.56
CA TYR A 21 19.61 26.28 -5.09
C TYR A 21 19.89 24.78 -4.91
N VAL A 22 21.08 24.30 -5.29
CA VAL A 22 21.49 22.90 -5.10
C VAL A 22 21.46 22.51 -3.61
N LEU A 23 21.95 23.39 -2.73
CA LEU A 23 21.89 23.16 -1.29
C LEU A 23 20.45 23.06 -0.80
N MET A 24 19.56 23.95 -1.22
CA MET A 24 18.14 23.89 -0.84
C MET A 24 17.45 22.61 -1.34
N CYS A 25 17.81 22.10 -2.51
CA CYS A 25 17.29 20.83 -3.04
C CYS A 25 17.84 19.61 -2.29
N CYS A 26 19.03 19.71 -1.70
CA CYS A 26 19.69 18.60 -1.01
C CYS A 26 19.34 18.50 0.48
N PHE A 27 18.97 19.60 1.12
CA PHE A 27 18.73 19.68 2.55
C PHE A 27 17.30 20.13 2.82
N SER A 28 16.52 19.26 3.42
CA SER A 28 15.14 19.55 3.78
C SER A 28 15.04 20.09 5.21
N SER A 29 14.36 21.21 5.39
CA SER A 29 13.95 21.69 6.71
C SER A 29 12.94 20.74 7.35
N GLN A 30 12.72 20.82 8.66
CA GLN A 30 11.72 19.98 9.34
C GLN A 30 10.32 20.12 8.74
N ARG A 31 9.93 21.33 8.33
CA ARG A 31 8.66 21.57 7.64
C ARG A 31 8.59 20.87 6.29
N GLN A 32 9.67 20.93 5.51
CA GLN A 32 9.76 20.25 4.23
C GLN A 32 9.74 18.73 4.37
N MET A 33 10.40 18.17 5.39
CA MET A 33 10.35 16.74 5.70
C MET A 33 8.91 16.29 5.99
N ARG A 34 8.16 17.03 6.84
CA ARG A 34 6.76 16.72 7.14
C ARG A 34 5.88 16.82 5.90
N ASN A 35 6.04 17.88 5.11
CA ASN A 35 5.23 18.12 3.91
C ASN A 35 5.59 17.16 2.75
N SER A 36 6.65 16.38 2.87
CA SER A 36 6.97 15.35 1.88
C SER A 36 6.21 14.06 2.11
N VAL A 37 5.75 13.81 3.33
CA VAL A 37 5.08 12.55 3.70
C VAL A 37 3.63 12.55 3.28
N VAL A 38 3.18 11.39 2.82
CA VAL A 38 1.78 11.12 2.49
C VAL A 38 1.35 9.78 3.05
N VAL A 39 0.05 9.60 3.21
CA VAL A 39 -0.54 8.31 3.53
C VAL A 39 -0.89 7.58 2.23
N VAL A 40 -0.46 6.34 2.12
CA VAL A 40 -0.78 5.48 0.99
C VAL A 40 -1.71 4.38 1.47
N GLN A 41 -2.90 4.35 0.92
CA GLN A 41 -3.85 3.26 1.09
C GLN A 41 -3.60 2.22 0.01
N SER A 42 -3.41 0.97 0.40
CA SER A 42 -3.26 -0.15 -0.51
C SER A 42 -4.32 -1.20 -0.24
N ASN A 43 -4.96 -1.68 -1.30
CA ASN A 43 -5.86 -2.82 -1.25
C ASN A 43 -5.21 -3.95 -2.03
N VAL A 44 -4.98 -5.07 -1.36
CA VAL A 44 -4.35 -6.25 -1.95
C VAL A 44 -5.38 -7.37 -1.97
N TRP A 45 -5.53 -7.98 -3.13
CA TRP A 45 -6.33 -9.19 -3.30
C TRP A 45 -5.65 -10.13 -4.28
N TYR A 46 -6.11 -11.35 -4.28
CA TYR A 46 -5.57 -12.38 -5.15
C TYR A 46 -6.68 -12.92 -6.05
N SER A 47 -6.29 -13.46 -7.19
CA SER A 47 -7.20 -14.22 -8.04
C SER A 47 -6.59 -15.56 -8.39
N VAL A 48 -7.42 -16.59 -8.41
CA VAL A 48 -7.06 -17.91 -8.92
C VAL A 48 -7.88 -18.20 -10.18
N GLY A 49 -7.22 -18.64 -11.22
CA GLY A 49 -7.88 -18.89 -12.51
C GLY A 49 -6.96 -19.47 -13.57
N THR A 50 -7.54 -19.81 -14.70
CA THR A 50 -6.84 -20.35 -15.90
C THR A 50 -6.84 -19.39 -17.09
N GLY A 51 -7.43 -18.22 -16.92
CA GLY A 51 -7.62 -17.19 -17.97
C GLY A 51 -8.74 -16.22 -17.60
N ALA A 52 -9.09 -15.32 -18.50
CA ALA A 52 -9.96 -14.18 -18.22
C ALA A 52 -11.40 -14.52 -17.74
N ASN A 53 -11.91 -15.71 -18.01
CA ASN A 53 -13.34 -16.01 -17.83
C ASN A 53 -13.74 -16.86 -16.61
N LYS A 54 -12.77 -17.44 -15.90
CA LYS A 54 -13.06 -18.28 -14.72
C LYS A 54 -12.11 -17.90 -13.60
N VAL A 55 -12.47 -16.85 -12.87
CA VAL A 55 -11.62 -16.33 -11.81
C VAL A 55 -12.40 -16.28 -10.51
N VAL A 56 -11.78 -16.74 -9.43
CA VAL A 56 -12.22 -16.55 -8.05
C VAL A 56 -11.24 -15.62 -7.37
N TYR A 57 -11.77 -14.60 -6.71
CA TYR A 57 -10.99 -13.62 -5.96
C TYR A 57 -11.00 -13.98 -4.49
N PHE A 58 -9.93 -13.65 -3.77
CA PHE A 58 -9.81 -13.92 -2.35
C PHE A 58 -8.86 -12.92 -1.68
N ALA A 59 -9.06 -12.70 -0.38
CA ALA A 59 -8.09 -12.03 0.46
C ALA A 59 -6.95 -12.99 0.81
N GLN A 60 -5.83 -12.47 1.28
CA GLN A 60 -4.69 -13.28 1.66
C GLN A 60 -5.04 -14.24 2.80
N SER A 61 -4.64 -15.51 2.67
CA SER A 61 -4.69 -16.48 3.75
C SER A 61 -3.33 -16.55 4.43
N LEU A 62 -3.28 -16.24 5.73
CA LEU A 62 -2.03 -16.20 6.50
C LEU A 62 -1.66 -17.53 7.15
N HIS A 63 -2.61 -18.41 7.50
CA HIS A 63 -2.30 -19.56 8.36
C HIS A 63 -2.80 -20.92 7.89
N ASP A 64 -3.93 -21.01 7.16
CA ASP A 64 -4.61 -22.31 6.94
C ASP A 64 -4.39 -22.94 5.57
N SER A 65 -3.55 -22.39 4.71
CA SER A 65 -3.45 -22.83 3.29
C SER A 65 -4.82 -22.89 2.59
N THR A 66 -5.74 -21.98 2.95
CA THR A 66 -7.06 -21.82 2.33
C THR A 66 -7.24 -20.39 1.86
N PHE A 67 -8.04 -20.17 0.83
CA PHE A 67 -8.38 -18.82 0.41
C PHE A 67 -9.34 -18.19 1.42
N LEU A 68 -8.98 -17.02 1.91
CA LEU A 68 -9.81 -16.25 2.83
C LEU A 68 -10.85 -15.44 2.04
N ALA A 69 -12.11 -15.47 2.49
CA ALA A 69 -13.23 -14.75 1.90
C ALA A 69 -13.33 -14.89 0.35
N PRO A 70 -13.33 -16.11 -0.20
CA PRO A 70 -13.41 -16.29 -1.64
C PRO A 70 -14.73 -15.72 -2.20
N CYS A 71 -14.63 -14.94 -3.28
CA CYS A 71 -15.77 -14.28 -3.89
C CYS A 71 -15.65 -14.26 -5.43
N THR A 72 -16.76 -13.96 -6.09
CA THR A 72 -16.82 -13.89 -7.56
C THR A 72 -16.49 -12.50 -8.12
N THR A 73 -16.48 -11.49 -7.25
CA THR A 73 -16.17 -10.10 -7.60
C THR A 73 -15.19 -9.52 -6.59
N PRO A 74 -14.18 -8.73 -6.98
CA PRO A 74 -13.20 -8.19 -6.06
C PRO A 74 -13.74 -7.08 -5.15
N LYS A 75 -14.97 -6.57 -5.39
CA LYS A 75 -15.53 -5.44 -4.62
C LYS A 75 -15.58 -5.72 -3.12
N ALA A 76 -15.98 -6.92 -2.71
CA ALA A 76 -16.07 -7.30 -1.30
C ALA A 76 -14.71 -7.37 -0.59
N LEU A 77 -13.60 -7.46 -1.34
CA LEU A 77 -12.24 -7.58 -0.80
C LEU A 77 -11.54 -6.22 -0.63
N ILE A 78 -12.13 -5.16 -1.18
CA ILE A 78 -11.57 -3.80 -1.13
C ILE A 78 -11.85 -3.15 0.24
N GLU A 79 -12.66 -3.78 1.09
CA GLU A 79 -13.14 -3.21 2.37
C GLU A 79 -12.09 -3.22 3.51
N THR A 80 -10.98 -3.93 3.35
CA THR A 80 -9.90 -3.97 4.35
C THR A 80 -8.61 -3.33 3.81
N PRO A 81 -8.53 -2.00 3.75
CA PRO A 81 -7.35 -1.33 3.26
C PRO A 81 -6.19 -1.42 4.25
N HIS A 82 -4.98 -1.57 3.73
CA HIS A 82 -3.74 -1.38 4.48
C HIS A 82 -3.24 0.05 4.26
N PHE A 83 -2.74 0.67 5.32
CA PHE A 83 -2.18 2.00 5.27
C PHE A 83 -0.68 1.95 5.51
N THR A 84 0.06 2.64 4.68
CA THR A 84 1.52 2.80 4.79
C THR A 84 1.86 4.27 4.63
N SER A 85 3.03 4.67 5.06
CA SER A 85 3.59 5.96 4.68
C SER A 85 4.11 5.92 3.25
N GLY A 86 4.22 7.07 2.65
CA GLY A 86 4.96 7.29 1.41
C GLY A 86 5.49 8.71 1.41
N PHE A 87 6.24 9.07 0.39
CA PHE A 87 6.69 10.45 0.22
C PHE A 87 6.73 10.87 -1.24
N TRP A 88 6.49 12.16 -1.45
CA TRP A 88 6.61 12.77 -2.77
C TRP A 88 8.06 12.77 -3.22
N ALA A 89 8.30 12.35 -4.46
CA ALA A 89 9.63 12.29 -5.04
C ALA A 89 9.71 13.03 -6.38
N ASN A 90 10.82 13.75 -6.60
CA ASN A 90 11.12 14.36 -7.87
C ASN A 90 11.67 13.32 -8.85
N LYS A 91 11.25 13.39 -10.12
CA LYS A 91 11.82 12.57 -11.19
C LYS A 91 13.31 12.89 -11.39
N LEU A 92 13.63 14.17 -11.40
CA LEU A 92 14.98 14.67 -11.56
C LEU A 92 15.48 15.21 -10.22
N ALA A 93 16.64 14.74 -9.80
CA ALA A 93 17.17 15.01 -8.46
C ALA A 93 17.33 16.51 -8.13
N LEU A 94 17.58 17.34 -9.11
CA LEU A 94 17.88 18.78 -8.92
C LEU A 94 16.81 19.72 -9.50
N LEU A 95 15.80 19.18 -10.18
CA LEU A 95 14.74 20.00 -10.75
C LEU A 95 13.41 19.72 -10.03
N PRO A 96 12.79 20.74 -9.43
CA PRO A 96 11.47 20.60 -8.82
C PRO A 96 10.44 20.39 -9.93
N THR A 97 10.17 19.14 -10.27
CA THR A 97 9.15 18.79 -11.25
C THR A 97 7.89 18.34 -10.49
N SER A 98 6.79 19.05 -10.71
CA SER A 98 5.49 18.55 -10.29
C SER A 98 5.15 17.34 -11.16
N SER A 99 5.42 16.14 -10.65
CA SER A 99 5.23 14.90 -11.43
C SER A 99 4.26 13.91 -10.79
N GLY A 100 3.72 14.27 -9.61
CA GLY A 100 2.78 13.43 -8.86
C GLY A 100 3.34 12.05 -8.49
N ARG A 101 4.67 11.93 -8.32
CA ARG A 101 5.32 10.67 -7.96
C ARG A 101 5.39 10.49 -6.46
N VAL A 102 5.07 9.30 -6.02
CA VAL A 102 5.14 8.89 -4.61
C VAL A 102 5.92 7.58 -4.52
N VAL A 103 6.90 7.56 -3.64
CA VAL A 103 7.62 6.34 -3.25
C VAL A 103 7.03 5.82 -1.96
N THR A 104 6.72 4.53 -1.91
CA THR A 104 6.17 3.86 -0.73
C THR A 104 6.70 2.44 -0.61
N ALA A 105 6.43 1.78 0.50
CA ALA A 105 6.73 0.37 0.67
C ALA A 105 5.63 -0.50 0.05
N ILE A 106 6.03 -1.66 -0.47
CA ILE A 106 5.08 -2.69 -0.89
C ILE A 106 4.45 -3.27 0.39
N PRO A 107 3.11 -3.29 0.52
CA PRO A 107 2.48 -3.89 1.68
C PRO A 107 2.81 -5.39 1.73
N ASP A 108 3.31 -5.80 2.88
CA ASP A 108 3.53 -7.20 3.25
C ASP A 108 4.34 -8.06 2.26
N VAL A 109 5.55 -7.59 1.91
CA VAL A 109 6.51 -8.36 1.08
C VAL A 109 6.86 -9.72 1.72
N ALA A 110 6.75 -9.85 3.05
CA ALA A 110 7.11 -11.07 3.76
C ALA A 110 6.12 -12.22 3.56
N ALA A 111 4.87 -11.90 3.31
CA ALA A 111 3.82 -12.89 3.07
C ALA A 111 3.71 -13.29 1.58
N TYR A 112 4.46 -12.63 0.71
CA TYR A 112 4.48 -12.92 -0.71
C TYR A 112 5.44 -14.09 -1.00
N LYS A 113 4.97 -15.31 -0.77
CA LYS A 113 5.56 -16.49 -1.43
C LYS A 113 4.83 -16.67 -2.75
N ASP A 114 5.59 -16.74 -3.85
CA ASP A 114 5.06 -17.19 -5.13
C ASP A 114 4.37 -18.53 -4.88
N THR A 115 3.04 -18.54 -4.94
CA THR A 115 2.26 -19.75 -4.73
C THR A 115 2.49 -20.64 -5.94
N LEU A 116 3.23 -21.73 -5.75
CA LEU A 116 3.49 -22.71 -6.80
C LEU A 116 2.15 -23.28 -7.30
N PRO A 117 2.03 -23.69 -8.58
CA PRO A 117 0.81 -24.26 -9.12
C PRO A 117 0.26 -25.44 -8.31
N SER A 118 1.14 -26.28 -7.73
CA SER A 118 0.77 -27.38 -6.83
C SER A 118 0.06 -26.89 -5.57
N ASP A 119 0.53 -25.79 -4.99
CA ASP A 119 -0.04 -25.20 -3.77
C ASP A 119 -1.39 -24.56 -4.06
N ALA A 120 -1.55 -23.94 -5.24
CA ALA A 120 -2.81 -23.39 -5.69
C ALA A 120 -3.92 -24.46 -5.79
N ILE A 121 -3.61 -25.65 -6.30
CA ILE A 121 -4.56 -26.78 -6.37
C ILE A 121 -4.96 -27.23 -4.97
N THR A 122 -3.98 -27.45 -4.09
CA THR A 122 -4.20 -27.87 -2.70
C THR A 122 -5.03 -26.84 -1.93
N MET A 123 -4.71 -25.57 -2.06
CA MET A 123 -5.46 -24.46 -1.44
C MET A 123 -6.90 -24.41 -1.97
N THR A 124 -7.09 -24.57 -3.28
CA THR A 124 -8.42 -24.60 -3.90
C THR A 124 -9.25 -25.76 -3.38
N GLN A 125 -8.68 -26.97 -3.24
CA GLN A 125 -9.37 -28.15 -2.68
C GLN A 125 -9.77 -27.94 -1.22
N LYS A 126 -8.84 -27.48 -0.37
CA LYS A 126 -9.14 -27.18 1.05
C LYS A 126 -10.24 -26.12 1.17
N THR A 127 -10.18 -25.06 0.36
CA THR A 127 -11.19 -24.01 0.36
C THR A 127 -12.56 -24.54 -0.07
N LEU A 128 -12.60 -25.40 -1.09
CA LEU A 128 -13.85 -26.04 -1.55
C LEU A 128 -14.48 -26.90 -0.45
N THR A 129 -13.66 -27.68 0.27
CA THR A 129 -14.14 -28.49 1.41
C THR A 129 -14.70 -27.61 2.53
N LYS A 130 -13.99 -26.52 2.90
CA LYS A 130 -14.46 -25.56 3.91
C LYS A 130 -15.78 -24.90 3.50
N LEU A 131 -15.89 -24.44 2.24
CA LEU A 131 -17.13 -23.87 1.71
C LEU A 131 -18.28 -24.86 1.68
N THR A 132 -18.01 -26.13 1.41
CA THR A 132 -19.06 -27.19 1.43
C THR A 132 -19.62 -27.35 2.83
N THR A 133 -18.78 -27.33 3.86
CA THR A 133 -19.22 -27.38 5.27
C THR A 133 -20.02 -26.14 5.65
N GLN A 134 -19.52 -24.95 5.29
CA GLN A 134 -20.22 -23.68 5.53
C GLN A 134 -21.59 -23.63 4.82
N THR A 135 -21.67 -24.11 3.58
CA THR A 135 -22.92 -24.17 2.82
C THR A 135 -23.94 -25.09 3.49
N LYS A 136 -23.50 -26.21 4.07
CA LYS A 136 -24.41 -27.12 4.84
C LYS A 136 -24.92 -26.43 6.10
N GLN A 137 -24.07 -25.69 6.81
CA GLN A 137 -24.45 -24.94 7.99
C GLN A 137 -25.46 -23.84 7.65
N LEU A 138 -25.17 -22.99 6.64
CA LEU A 138 -26.11 -21.97 6.18
C LEU A 138 -27.49 -22.53 5.80
N LYS A 139 -27.55 -23.70 5.16
CA LYS A 139 -28.82 -24.36 4.85
C LYS A 139 -29.60 -24.77 6.11
N ARG A 140 -28.91 -25.17 7.19
CA ARG A 140 -29.56 -25.47 8.48
C ARG A 140 -30.11 -24.21 9.12
N GLU A 141 -29.28 -23.15 9.21
CA GLU A 141 -29.71 -21.87 9.77
C GLU A 141 -30.89 -21.26 9.01
N ILE A 142 -30.92 -21.37 7.67
CA ILE A 142 -32.06 -20.93 6.86
C ILE A 142 -33.31 -21.75 7.21
N LYS A 143 -33.19 -23.06 7.37
CA LYS A 143 -34.37 -23.90 7.77
C LYS A 143 -34.91 -23.49 9.13
N GLU A 144 -34.06 -23.20 10.09
CA GLU A 144 -34.42 -22.77 11.43
C GLU A 144 -35.09 -21.39 11.39
N THR A 145 -34.54 -20.43 10.66
CA THR A 145 -35.13 -19.10 10.51
C THR A 145 -36.47 -19.16 9.73
N ASP A 146 -36.57 -20.00 8.68
CA ASP A 146 -37.79 -20.19 7.91
C ASP A 146 -38.88 -20.81 8.77
N TYR A 147 -38.54 -21.78 9.67
CA TYR A 147 -39.45 -22.35 10.62
C TYR A 147 -39.98 -21.28 11.60
N TYR A 148 -39.08 -20.43 12.15
CA TYR A 148 -39.47 -19.32 13.03
C TYR A 148 -40.47 -18.38 12.34
N ILE A 149 -40.16 -17.94 11.12
CA ILE A 149 -41.00 -17.02 10.34
C ILE A 149 -42.38 -17.67 10.04
N LYS A 150 -42.44 -18.98 9.88
CA LYS A 150 -43.69 -19.71 9.62
C LYS A 150 -44.59 -19.82 10.85
N VAL A 151 -43.99 -19.91 12.04
CA VAL A 151 -44.73 -20.11 13.30
C VAL A 151 -45.15 -18.78 13.93
N HIS A 152 -44.38 -17.72 13.72
CA HIS A 152 -44.64 -16.40 14.27
C HIS A 152 -45.26 -15.45 13.22
N GLY A 153 -46.12 -14.55 13.70
CA GLY A 153 -46.79 -13.57 12.87
C GLY A 153 -45.98 -12.28 12.70
N VAL A 154 -46.32 -11.45 11.72
CA VAL A 154 -45.68 -10.16 11.44
C VAL A 154 -45.76 -9.20 12.64
N GLN A 155 -46.74 -9.41 13.52
CA GLN A 155 -46.96 -8.59 14.72
C GLN A 155 -46.08 -9.03 15.92
N ASP A 156 -45.42 -10.17 15.82
CA ASP A 156 -44.60 -10.67 16.91
C ASP A 156 -43.28 -9.91 17.02
N GLU A 157 -42.87 -9.67 18.26
CA GLU A 157 -41.61 -8.97 18.52
C GLU A 157 -40.43 -9.76 17.90
N GLY A 158 -39.56 -9.04 17.16
CA GLY A 158 -38.40 -9.61 16.51
C GLY A 158 -38.64 -10.25 15.13
N TYR A 159 -39.87 -10.41 14.67
CA TYR A 159 -40.19 -11.01 13.37
C TYR A 159 -39.42 -10.35 12.21
N ASN A 160 -39.45 -9.03 12.13
CA ASN A 160 -38.76 -8.27 11.06
C ASN A 160 -37.22 -8.46 11.08
N ALA A 161 -36.66 -8.56 12.27
CA ALA A 161 -35.22 -8.82 12.43
C ALA A 161 -34.82 -10.20 11.90
N VAL A 162 -35.61 -11.23 12.25
CA VAL A 162 -35.42 -12.62 11.80
C VAL A 162 -35.65 -12.73 10.28
N ALA A 163 -36.67 -12.06 9.75
CA ALA A 163 -36.96 -12.04 8.32
C ALA A 163 -35.79 -11.40 7.51
N THR A 164 -35.26 -10.27 7.98
CA THR A 164 -34.10 -9.59 7.38
C THR A 164 -32.85 -10.48 7.47
N TYR A 165 -32.63 -11.14 8.62
CA TYR A 165 -31.55 -12.08 8.80
C TYR A 165 -31.66 -13.27 7.85
N ALA A 166 -32.84 -13.88 7.71
CA ALA A 166 -33.10 -14.97 6.77
C ALA A 166 -32.76 -14.56 5.31
N GLN A 167 -33.14 -13.34 4.91
CA GLN A 167 -32.81 -12.83 3.60
C GLN A 167 -31.27 -12.69 3.41
N THR A 168 -30.57 -12.20 4.43
CA THR A 168 -29.11 -12.10 4.43
C THR A 168 -28.46 -13.48 4.30
N LEU A 169 -28.96 -14.49 5.04
CA LEU A 169 -28.45 -15.86 4.95
C LEU A 169 -28.66 -16.45 3.55
N ARG A 170 -29.83 -16.24 2.94
CA ARG A 170 -30.10 -16.69 1.56
C ARG A 170 -29.15 -16.07 0.55
N THR A 171 -28.86 -14.76 0.68
CA THR A 171 -27.89 -14.07 -0.18
C THR A 171 -26.50 -14.65 -0.02
N ARG A 172 -26.03 -14.86 1.24
CA ARG A 172 -24.74 -15.50 1.54
C ARG A 172 -24.66 -16.92 1.01
N LEU A 173 -25.74 -17.70 1.12
CA LEU A 173 -25.81 -19.05 0.56
C LEU A 173 -25.64 -19.05 -0.95
N LYS A 174 -26.34 -18.15 -1.66
CA LYS A 174 -26.22 -18.01 -3.12
C LYS A 174 -24.81 -17.65 -3.55
N GLU A 175 -24.18 -16.71 -2.87
CA GLU A 175 -22.78 -16.32 -3.11
C GLU A 175 -21.81 -17.49 -2.87
N ALA A 176 -21.94 -18.19 -1.73
CA ALA A 176 -21.13 -19.35 -1.40
C ALA A 176 -21.26 -20.47 -2.44
N GLN A 177 -22.48 -20.75 -2.91
CA GLN A 177 -22.73 -21.73 -3.96
C GLN A 177 -22.11 -21.34 -5.30
N ASN A 178 -22.20 -20.07 -5.69
CA ASN A 178 -21.57 -19.56 -6.91
C ASN A 178 -20.03 -19.71 -6.86
N VAL A 179 -19.42 -19.37 -5.72
CA VAL A 179 -17.98 -19.57 -5.51
C VAL A 179 -17.62 -21.04 -5.54
N GLN A 180 -18.39 -21.90 -4.87
CA GLN A 180 -18.19 -23.36 -4.85
C GLN A 180 -18.23 -23.95 -6.25
N GLN A 181 -19.19 -23.58 -7.08
CA GLN A 181 -19.28 -24.03 -8.47
C GLN A 181 -18.07 -23.60 -9.29
N ARG A 182 -17.63 -22.34 -9.13
CA ARG A 182 -16.43 -21.83 -9.85
C ARG A 182 -15.17 -22.56 -9.41
N LEU A 183 -14.95 -22.76 -8.11
CA LEU A 183 -13.79 -23.50 -7.61
C LEU A 183 -13.80 -24.97 -8.09
N ALA A 184 -14.96 -25.62 -8.12
CA ALA A 184 -15.09 -26.98 -8.66
C ALA A 184 -14.76 -27.06 -10.16
N LEU A 185 -15.12 -26.04 -10.94
CA LEU A 185 -14.74 -25.95 -12.34
C LEU A 185 -13.24 -25.72 -12.53
N LEU A 186 -12.64 -24.83 -11.70
CA LEU A 186 -11.20 -24.56 -11.73
C LEU A 186 -10.37 -25.81 -11.42
N LEU A 187 -10.81 -26.65 -10.48
CA LEU A 187 -10.10 -27.89 -10.14
C LEU A 187 -10.05 -28.92 -11.27
N LYS A 188 -10.92 -28.81 -12.28
CA LYS A 188 -10.87 -29.64 -13.48
C LYS A 188 -9.79 -29.21 -14.47
N GLU A 189 -9.28 -28.00 -14.31
CA GLU A 189 -8.24 -27.43 -15.15
C GLU A 189 -6.85 -27.82 -14.61
N LYS A 190 -5.92 -28.17 -15.51
CA LYS A 190 -4.58 -28.64 -15.12
C LYS A 190 -3.59 -27.52 -14.75
N SER A 191 -3.91 -26.26 -15.08
CA SER A 191 -3.01 -25.12 -14.91
C SER A 191 -3.69 -23.97 -14.16
N LEU A 192 -3.68 -24.02 -12.84
CA LEU A 192 -4.12 -22.89 -12.00
C LEU A 192 -2.98 -21.90 -11.80
N ARG A 193 -3.30 -20.62 -11.95
CA ARG A 193 -2.39 -19.53 -11.61
C ARG A 193 -3.01 -18.65 -10.54
N VAL A 194 -2.20 -18.28 -9.57
CA VAL A 194 -2.57 -17.26 -8.58
C VAL A 194 -1.90 -15.96 -8.98
N LEU A 195 -2.71 -14.92 -9.13
CA LEU A 195 -2.24 -13.58 -9.47
C LEU A 195 -2.54 -12.64 -8.31
N ARG A 196 -1.55 -11.86 -7.92
CA ARG A 196 -1.72 -10.76 -6.95
C ARG A 196 -2.18 -9.52 -7.69
N HIS A 197 -3.16 -8.85 -7.12
CA HIS A 197 -3.63 -7.54 -7.55
C HIS A 197 -3.44 -6.54 -6.43
N THR A 198 -2.93 -5.38 -6.75
CA THR A 198 -2.78 -4.28 -5.78
C THR A 198 -3.34 -3.00 -6.38
N ARG A 199 -4.14 -2.30 -5.60
CA ARG A 199 -4.64 -0.97 -5.94
C ARG A 199 -4.14 0.01 -4.90
N TYR A 200 -3.47 1.05 -5.36
CA TYR A 200 -2.96 2.11 -4.52
C TYR A 200 -3.79 3.37 -4.66
N THR A 201 -3.92 4.09 -3.55
CA THR A 201 -4.56 5.41 -3.49
C THR A 201 -3.75 6.27 -2.52
N VAL A 202 -3.38 7.46 -2.93
CA VAL A 202 -2.68 8.42 -2.07
C VAL A 202 -3.70 9.31 -1.40
N LEU A 203 -3.58 9.48 -0.09
CA LEU A 203 -4.47 10.33 0.69
C LEU A 203 -3.75 11.63 1.04
N VAL A 204 -4.34 12.76 0.68
CA VAL A 204 -3.84 14.11 0.95
C VAL A 204 -4.98 14.96 1.48
N ASP A 205 -4.84 15.54 2.65
CA ASP A 205 -5.87 16.39 3.30
C ASP A 205 -7.26 15.72 3.30
N GLY A 206 -7.32 14.41 3.58
CA GLY A 206 -8.54 13.63 3.58
C GLY A 206 -9.12 13.32 2.19
N LYS A 207 -8.46 13.77 1.10
CA LYS A 207 -8.86 13.47 -0.28
C LYS A 207 -8.10 12.27 -0.83
N ALA A 208 -8.84 11.36 -1.45
CA ALA A 208 -8.27 10.19 -2.12
C ALA A 208 -7.85 10.54 -3.55
N LEU A 209 -6.56 10.51 -3.81
CA LEU A 209 -5.99 10.70 -5.14
C LEU A 209 -5.72 9.32 -5.75
N PRO A 210 -6.42 8.95 -6.84
CA PRO A 210 -6.17 7.69 -7.51
C PRO A 210 -4.77 7.69 -8.12
N THR A 211 -4.09 6.55 -7.99
CA THR A 211 -2.73 6.38 -8.48
C THR A 211 -2.61 5.17 -9.38
N ARG A 212 -1.58 5.17 -10.20
CA ARG A 212 -1.11 3.98 -10.91
C ARG A 212 0.24 3.58 -10.35
N CYS A 213 0.48 2.30 -10.25
CA CYS A 213 1.80 1.76 -9.97
C CYS A 213 2.64 1.86 -11.27
N LEU A 214 3.80 2.51 -11.18
CA LEU A 214 4.74 2.62 -12.29
C LEU A 214 5.76 1.48 -12.24
N HIS A 215 6.24 1.16 -11.02
CA HIS A 215 7.23 0.13 -10.82
C HIS A 215 7.12 -0.46 -9.41
N GLU A 216 7.28 -1.78 -9.29
CA GLU A 216 7.43 -2.48 -8.01
C GLU A 216 8.78 -3.21 -8.00
N ASP A 217 9.58 -2.95 -6.97
CA ASP A 217 10.81 -3.67 -6.69
C ASP A 217 10.60 -4.56 -5.46
N GLN A 218 10.38 -5.85 -5.71
CA GLN A 218 10.12 -6.83 -4.66
C GLN A 218 11.36 -7.10 -3.80
N GLN A 219 12.57 -6.98 -4.34
CA GLN A 219 13.81 -7.22 -3.62
C GLN A 219 13.98 -6.20 -2.50
N TRP A 220 13.70 -4.94 -2.79
CA TRP A 220 13.81 -3.85 -1.83
C TRP A 220 12.50 -3.52 -1.13
N GLY A 221 11.38 -4.12 -1.56
CA GLY A 221 10.06 -3.82 -1.03
C GLY A 221 9.60 -2.40 -1.34
N LEU A 222 9.97 -1.87 -2.51
CA LEU A 222 9.65 -0.52 -2.97
C LEU A 222 8.54 -0.52 -4.01
N CYS A 223 7.70 0.49 -3.95
CA CYS A 223 6.72 0.79 -4.99
C CYS A 223 6.79 2.27 -5.39
N LEU A 224 6.87 2.52 -6.69
CA LEU A 224 6.76 3.85 -7.29
C LEU A 224 5.36 4.04 -7.85
N LEU A 225 4.66 5.01 -7.30
CA LEU A 225 3.32 5.39 -7.71
C LEU A 225 3.34 6.72 -8.45
N GLN A 226 2.36 6.93 -9.29
CA GLN A 226 2.08 8.24 -9.89
C GLN A 226 0.59 8.54 -9.77
N THR A 227 0.26 9.75 -9.31
CA THR A 227 -1.12 10.23 -9.31
C THR A 227 -1.65 10.35 -10.74
N THR A 228 -2.94 10.12 -10.92
CA THR A 228 -3.56 10.14 -12.26
C THR A 228 -3.45 11.51 -12.93
N ASP A 229 -3.51 12.59 -12.14
CA ASP A 229 -3.36 13.97 -12.59
C ASP A 229 -1.89 14.37 -12.85
N ARG A 230 -0.93 13.53 -12.45
CA ARG A 230 0.52 13.77 -12.54
C ARG A 230 0.97 15.05 -11.84
N GLN A 231 0.27 15.47 -10.80
CA GLN A 231 0.60 16.69 -10.07
C GLN A 231 0.98 16.39 -8.62
N THR A 232 2.03 17.03 -8.17
CA THR A 232 2.36 17.11 -6.75
C THR A 232 1.57 18.26 -6.13
N PRO A 233 0.83 18.06 -5.03
CA PRO A 233 0.07 19.11 -4.39
C PRO A 233 0.92 20.31 -4.03
N TRP A 234 0.35 21.50 -4.11
CA TRP A 234 1.05 22.79 -3.91
C TRP A 234 1.83 22.88 -2.58
N LEU A 235 1.28 22.36 -1.50
CA LEU A 235 1.90 22.39 -0.17
C LEU A 235 2.87 21.22 0.06
N ALA A 236 2.89 20.24 -0.82
CA ALA A 236 3.75 19.08 -0.70
C ALA A 236 5.18 19.42 -1.15
N ASN A 237 6.14 18.80 -0.48
CA ASN A 237 7.54 18.91 -0.81
C ASN A 237 8.04 17.61 -1.44
N ALA A 238 8.35 17.63 -2.74
CA ALA A 238 8.93 16.47 -3.40
C ALA A 238 10.42 16.36 -3.11
N LEU A 239 10.85 15.22 -2.58
CA LEU A 239 12.21 14.95 -2.19
C LEU A 239 13.09 14.59 -3.39
N SER A 240 14.33 15.04 -3.38
CA SER A 240 15.33 14.71 -4.39
C SER A 240 16.15 13.50 -3.98
N ALA A 241 16.00 12.39 -4.69
CA ALA A 241 16.84 11.21 -4.53
C ALA A 241 18.07 11.32 -5.42
N LEU A 242 19.22 11.56 -4.82
CA LEU A 242 20.50 11.66 -5.53
C LEU A 242 21.10 10.25 -5.74
N PRO A 243 21.79 10.00 -6.88
CA PRO A 243 22.20 8.65 -7.27
C PRO A 243 23.39 8.08 -6.46
N TRP A 244 24.13 8.94 -5.74
CA TRP A 244 25.25 8.47 -4.92
C TRP A 244 24.81 8.08 -3.53
N ASP A 245 25.44 7.04 -3.01
CA ASP A 245 25.15 6.52 -1.68
C ASP A 245 25.69 7.45 -0.57
N MET A 246 25.06 7.34 0.60
CA MET A 246 25.50 8.03 1.79
C MET A 246 25.44 7.05 2.97
N SER A 247 26.50 7.06 3.74
CA SER A 247 26.56 6.32 4.99
C SER A 247 25.43 6.75 5.93
N ALA A 248 24.62 5.79 6.35
CA ALA A 248 23.62 5.95 7.40
C ALA A 248 24.30 5.81 8.76
N ALA A 249 25.19 6.77 9.12
CA ALA A 249 25.88 6.74 10.40
C ALA A 249 25.34 7.82 11.34
N GLY A 250 25.10 7.46 12.60
CA GLY A 250 24.69 8.39 13.64
C GLY A 250 23.18 8.61 13.76
N GLU A 251 22.81 9.78 14.30
CA GLU A 251 21.43 10.20 14.49
C GLU A 251 20.74 10.44 13.15
N MET A 252 19.58 9.83 12.97
CA MET A 252 18.72 9.98 11.80
C MET A 252 17.36 10.50 12.20
N ARG A 253 16.67 11.10 11.24
CA ARG A 253 15.30 11.58 11.38
C ARG A 253 14.40 10.82 10.44
N VAL A 254 13.30 10.28 10.97
CA VAL A 254 12.28 9.59 10.20
C VAL A 254 11.02 10.43 10.22
N ALA A 255 10.50 10.76 9.06
CA ALA A 255 9.22 11.46 8.96
C ALA A 255 8.13 10.45 8.63
N SER A 256 7.11 10.31 9.49
CA SER A 256 6.02 9.34 9.34
C SER A 256 4.71 9.88 9.88
N VAL A 257 3.61 9.30 9.45
CA VAL A 257 2.30 9.49 10.08
C VAL A 257 2.10 8.36 11.08
N PRO A 258 2.04 8.66 12.39
CA PRO A 258 1.93 7.61 13.41
C PRO A 258 0.53 6.99 13.46
N GLY A 259 0.46 5.73 13.88
CA GLY A 259 -0.81 5.06 14.22
C GLY A 259 -1.72 4.72 13.04
N LEU A 260 -1.19 4.62 11.82
CA LEU A 260 -1.98 4.28 10.63
C LEU A 260 -2.71 2.93 10.75
N ASP A 261 -2.13 1.98 11.48
CA ASP A 261 -2.72 0.65 11.66
C ASP A 261 -3.80 0.61 12.76
N LEU A 262 -3.90 1.66 13.59
CA LEU A 262 -4.71 1.66 14.80
C LEU A 262 -5.92 2.59 14.75
N THR A 263 -5.96 3.52 13.79
CA THR A 263 -6.96 4.59 13.76
C THR A 263 -7.81 4.56 12.51
N PRO A 264 -9.17 4.70 12.63
CA PRO A 264 -10.00 4.94 11.45
C PRO A 264 -9.53 6.20 10.72
N LEU A 265 -9.50 6.17 9.40
CA LEU A 265 -9.07 7.26 8.52
C LEU A 265 -9.67 8.64 8.82
N SER A 266 -10.88 8.66 9.40
CA SER A 266 -11.55 9.89 9.81
C SER A 266 -10.83 10.68 10.92
N VAL A 267 -9.88 10.03 11.62
CA VAL A 267 -9.14 10.61 12.75
C VAL A 267 -7.67 10.87 12.39
N VAL A 268 -7.14 10.25 11.33
CA VAL A 268 -5.79 10.51 10.83
C VAL A 268 -5.79 11.89 10.18
N LYS A 269 -5.59 12.93 10.98
CA LYS A 269 -5.15 14.22 10.46
C LYS A 269 -3.77 14.01 9.89
N ASP A 270 -3.53 14.48 8.68
CA ASP A 270 -2.27 14.41 7.92
C ASP A 270 -1.08 15.10 8.60
N SER A 271 -0.90 14.89 9.89
CA SER A 271 0.21 15.44 10.64
C SER A 271 1.36 14.44 10.68
N ALA A 272 2.17 14.45 9.63
CA ALA A 272 3.46 13.77 9.68
C ALA A 272 4.30 14.32 10.84
N MET A 273 4.88 13.43 11.62
CA MET A 273 5.78 13.75 12.72
C MET A 273 7.19 13.33 12.35
N ILE A 274 8.18 13.99 12.97
CA ILE A 274 9.59 13.66 12.80
C ILE A 274 10.06 12.99 14.08
N TRP A 275 10.62 11.81 13.92
CA TRP A 275 11.17 11.00 14.99
C TRP A 275 12.68 10.90 14.85
N VAL A 276 13.36 10.86 15.98
CA VAL A 276 14.79 10.59 16.01
C VAL A 276 14.98 9.07 16.15
N ALA A 277 15.81 8.52 15.28
CA ALA A 277 16.16 7.11 15.27
C ALA A 277 17.68 6.96 15.18
N ASN A 278 18.23 5.89 15.72
CA ASN A 278 19.63 5.54 15.57
C ASN A 278 19.75 4.31 14.66
N ALA A 279 20.71 4.34 13.72
CA ALA A 279 21.05 3.15 12.96
C ALA A 279 21.80 2.16 13.85
N GLU A 280 21.41 0.90 13.79
CA GLU A 280 22.24 -0.20 14.24
C GLU A 280 23.31 -0.53 13.19
N THR A 281 24.35 -1.22 13.60
CA THR A 281 25.48 -1.61 12.72
C THR A 281 25.06 -2.52 11.57
N ASP A 282 23.91 -3.17 11.68
CA ASP A 282 23.31 -4.04 10.65
C ASP A 282 22.34 -3.30 9.71
N GLY A 283 22.27 -1.96 9.80
CA GLY A 283 21.38 -1.12 8.97
C GLY A 283 19.92 -1.10 9.43
N ARG A 284 19.58 -1.76 10.55
CA ARG A 284 18.26 -1.65 11.15
C ARG A 284 18.09 -0.33 11.87
N LEU A 285 16.87 0.18 11.86
CA LEU A 285 16.52 1.36 12.63
C LEU A 285 16.03 0.94 14.02
N ARG A 286 16.72 1.43 15.05
CA ARG A 286 16.24 1.32 16.42
C ARG A 286 15.18 2.40 16.67
N MET A 287 13.94 2.04 16.40
CA MET A 287 12.78 2.91 16.55
C MET A 287 11.60 2.11 17.09
N HIS A 288 10.73 2.77 17.84
CA HIS A 288 9.50 2.12 18.29
C HIS A 288 8.63 1.76 17.06
N THR A 289 8.13 0.53 16.98
CA THR A 289 7.39 0.01 15.82
C THR A 289 6.14 0.80 15.45
N THR A 290 5.51 1.45 16.45
CA THR A 290 4.33 2.31 16.24
C THR A 290 4.65 3.67 15.62
N LEU A 291 5.92 4.10 15.65
CA LEU A 291 6.36 5.42 15.19
C LEU A 291 6.91 5.37 13.77
N GLY A 292 7.51 4.25 13.37
CA GLY A 292 8.11 4.05 12.06
C GLY A 292 7.22 3.22 11.15
N GLN A 293 6.45 3.90 10.34
CA GLN A 293 5.64 3.24 9.32
C GLN A 293 6.48 2.88 8.08
N ALA A 294 6.25 1.70 7.51
CA ALA A 294 6.85 1.34 6.24
C ALA A 294 6.52 2.38 5.16
N GLY A 295 7.49 2.74 4.33
CA GLY A 295 7.37 3.80 3.33
C GLY A 295 7.82 5.19 3.81
N SER A 296 8.22 5.33 5.08
CA SER A 296 8.66 6.61 5.65
C SER A 296 10.04 7.03 5.13
N PRO A 297 10.23 8.29 4.69
CA PRO A 297 11.53 8.80 4.31
C PRO A 297 12.44 8.95 5.54
N VAL A 298 13.72 8.63 5.35
CA VAL A 298 14.76 8.71 6.37
C VAL A 298 15.77 9.78 5.98
N PHE A 299 16.07 10.67 6.91
CA PHE A 299 16.96 11.80 6.71
C PHE A 299 18.15 11.75 7.68
N SER A 300 19.26 12.35 7.29
CA SER A 300 20.36 12.65 8.20
C SER A 300 19.94 13.70 9.23
N SER A 301 20.75 13.90 10.25
CA SER A 301 20.62 15.01 11.23
C SER A 301 20.56 16.39 10.55
N TRP A 302 21.17 16.53 9.39
CA TRP A 302 21.21 17.75 8.57
C TRP A 302 20.02 17.89 7.60
N GLY A 303 19.08 16.96 7.58
CA GLY A 303 17.91 17.02 6.72
C GLY A 303 18.10 16.49 5.30
N ARG A 304 19.15 15.74 5.04
CA ARG A 304 19.41 15.13 3.74
C ARG A 304 18.74 13.76 3.67
N LEU A 305 18.02 13.48 2.58
CA LEU A 305 17.42 12.17 2.34
C LEU A 305 18.53 11.10 2.27
N ILE A 306 18.46 10.10 3.15
CA ILE A 306 19.35 8.93 3.18
C ILE A 306 18.70 7.77 2.44
N GLY A 307 17.40 7.59 2.63
CA GLY A 307 16.66 6.46 2.07
C GLY A 307 15.22 6.40 2.55
N MET A 308 14.65 5.21 2.55
CA MET A 308 13.29 4.92 2.99
C MET A 308 13.28 3.74 3.96
N TYR A 309 12.49 3.81 5.01
CA TYR A 309 12.22 2.67 5.87
C TYR A 309 11.16 1.77 5.22
N ASN A 310 11.48 0.49 5.00
CA ASN A 310 10.58 -0.47 4.35
C ASN A 310 9.89 -1.45 5.32
N GLY A 311 9.96 -1.17 6.62
CA GLY A 311 9.45 -2.07 7.68
C GLY A 311 10.49 -3.08 8.20
N ARG A 312 11.63 -3.25 7.52
CA ARG A 312 12.72 -4.17 7.91
C ARG A 312 14.04 -3.44 8.12
N GLY A 313 14.30 -2.43 7.30
CA GLY A 313 15.53 -1.66 7.31
C GLY A 313 15.43 -0.44 6.43
N ILE A 314 16.58 0.20 6.19
CA ILE A 314 16.67 1.37 5.32
C ILE A 314 16.99 0.90 3.91
N VAL A 315 16.13 1.22 2.96
CA VAL A 315 16.44 1.14 1.54
C VAL A 315 17.26 2.36 1.16
N PRO A 316 18.48 2.19 0.63
CA PRO A 316 19.36 3.30 0.31
C PRO A 316 18.79 4.22 -0.77
N ARG A 317 19.13 5.49 -0.69
CA ARG A 317 18.67 6.53 -1.63
C ARG A 317 19.04 6.27 -3.09
N ASN A 318 20.22 5.70 -3.37
CA ASN A 318 20.67 5.36 -4.72
C ASN A 318 19.72 4.37 -5.41
N ILE A 319 19.14 3.40 -4.66
CA ILE A 319 18.14 2.46 -5.18
C ILE A 319 16.85 3.22 -5.56
N ILE A 320 16.41 4.14 -4.70
CA ILE A 320 15.26 4.99 -4.99
C ILE A 320 15.52 5.83 -6.25
N ALA A 321 16.72 6.42 -6.36
CA ALA A 321 17.12 7.20 -7.52
C ALA A 321 17.12 6.37 -8.81
N GLN A 322 17.66 5.14 -8.76
CA GLN A 322 17.65 4.22 -9.91
C GLN A 322 16.23 3.90 -10.36
N MET A 323 15.31 3.65 -9.41
CA MET A 323 13.91 3.38 -9.70
C MET A 323 13.22 4.59 -10.37
N LEU A 324 13.50 5.80 -9.90
CA LEU A 324 12.96 7.05 -10.47
C LEU A 324 13.50 7.34 -11.88
N TRP A 325 14.75 6.93 -12.18
CA TRP A 325 15.41 7.21 -13.46
C TRP A 325 15.09 6.15 -14.53
N ASN A 326 14.99 4.89 -14.13
CA ASN A 326 14.75 3.77 -15.06
C ASN A 326 13.28 3.65 -15.49
N GLU A 327 12.44 4.57 -15.09
CA GLU A 327 11.06 4.67 -15.54
C GLU A 327 11.00 4.98 -17.04
N LYS A 328 10.55 4.01 -17.83
CA LYS A 328 10.29 4.13 -19.28
C LYS A 328 8.90 4.68 -19.56
#